data_ea43891ce2135914b956cf1d50c89f0f
#
_entry.id   ea43891ce2135914b956cf1d50c89f0f
#
_cell.length_a   1.000
_cell.length_b   1.000
_cell.length_c   1.000
_cell.angle_alpha   90.00
_cell.angle_beta   90.00
_cell.angle_gamma   90.00
#
_symmetry.space_group_name_H-M   'P 1'
#
loop_
_entity.id
_entity.type
_entity.pdbx_description
1 polymer ?
#
loop_
_entity_poly.entity_id
_entity_poly.type
_entity_poly.pdbx_seq_one_letter_code
_entity_poly.pdbx_strand_id
1 'polypeptide(L)'
;MRTTKLLIFCIGWTLLFNQCGTDQSKKREDQVIKNTPAKIEENNESQKKSESVGAEDKKVEEKKKDFIVLNDQNAIPFFFQYQKQNKEEKVRISTRFGNIDILLFKNTPYHRANFIYLTKRGYFNNTTFHRVVPGFIIQGGNSDRYETAKKRGEIGKYLLPPDTRKGHKHHRGVISMPSSEIENPYKLASPYEFFIVQQSPGAYHLDGSYTVFGKVIAGMDVVDKINKQRTDNRETPLTNVFMEVSILE
;
A
#
# COMPACT_ATOMS: atom_id res chain seq x y z
N MET A 1 -6.85 65.80 -16.91
CA MET A 1 -6.77 65.67 -18.36
C MET A 1 -5.44 65.05 -18.75
N ARG A 2 -5.45 63.76 -19.15
CA ARG A 2 -4.56 63.16 -20.14
C ARG A 2 -4.94 61.69 -20.24
N THR A 3 -5.67 61.41 -21.30
CA THR A 3 -6.05 60.11 -21.78
C THR A 3 -4.88 59.44 -22.48
N THR A 4 -4.54 58.19 -22.14
CA THR A 4 -3.59 57.38 -22.93
C THR A 4 -4.27 56.09 -23.33
N LYS A 5 -4.30 55.89 -24.65
CA LYS A 5 -5.00 54.87 -25.40
C LYS A 5 -4.32 53.50 -25.25
N LEU A 6 -5.14 52.49 -25.07
CA LEU A 6 -4.82 51.06 -25.10
C LEU A 6 -4.65 50.62 -26.57
N LEU A 7 -3.52 50.05 -26.92
CA LEU A 7 -3.27 49.41 -28.24
C LEU A 7 -3.40 47.88 -28.04
N ILE A 8 -4.41 47.33 -28.68
CA ILE A 8 -4.64 45.89 -28.79
C ILE A 8 -3.86 45.37 -29.98
N PHE A 9 -2.91 44.44 -29.75
CA PHE A 9 -2.22 43.70 -30.82
C PHE A 9 -2.81 42.32 -30.92
N CYS A 10 -3.68 42.11 -31.94
CA CYS A 10 -4.11 40.77 -32.36
C CYS A 10 -3.04 40.20 -33.28
N ILE A 11 -2.41 39.10 -32.87
CA ILE A 11 -1.61 38.26 -33.79
C ILE A 11 -2.38 36.95 -33.96
N GLY A 12 -2.98 36.81 -35.11
CA GLY A 12 -3.56 35.57 -35.59
C GLY A 12 -2.47 34.58 -35.99
N TRP A 13 -2.59 33.34 -35.57
CA TRP A 13 -1.77 32.24 -36.05
C TRP A 13 -2.66 31.24 -36.78
N THR A 14 -2.42 31.17 -38.08
CA THR A 14 -3.06 30.33 -39.08
C THR A 14 -2.65 28.87 -38.90
N LEU A 15 -3.64 28.01 -38.91
CA LEU A 15 -3.55 26.56 -39.00
C LEU A 15 -3.02 26.16 -40.41
N LEU A 16 -2.01 25.33 -40.46
CA LEU A 16 -1.68 24.54 -41.64
C LEU A 16 -1.88 23.06 -41.31
N PHE A 17 -2.95 22.53 -41.87
CA PHE A 17 -3.18 21.09 -42.02
C PHE A 17 -2.22 20.56 -43.11
N ASN A 18 -1.46 19.51 -42.81
CA ASN A 18 -0.91 18.62 -43.80
C ASN A 18 -1.33 17.19 -43.50
N GLN A 19 -2.12 16.67 -44.44
CA GLN A 19 -2.66 15.34 -44.53
C GLN A 19 -1.89 14.60 -45.63
N CYS A 20 -1.30 13.46 -45.34
CA CYS A 20 -0.95 12.35 -46.23
C CYS A 20 -0.47 11.21 -45.34
N GLY A 21 -1.08 10.07 -45.18
CA GLY A 21 -1.59 9.12 -46.16
C GLY A 21 -0.53 8.12 -46.60
N THR A 22 -0.48 6.93 -45.98
CA THR A 22 -0.38 5.66 -46.70
C THR A 22 -0.35 4.46 -45.77
N ASP A 23 -1.23 3.62 -46.04
CA ASP A 23 -1.51 2.24 -45.69
C ASP A 23 -0.33 1.29 -46.04
N GLN A 24 0.07 0.41 -45.13
CA GLN A 24 0.66 -0.88 -45.47
C GLN A 24 0.39 -1.93 -44.39
N SER A 25 -0.68 -2.65 -44.62
CA SER A 25 -0.93 -3.98 -44.10
C SER A 25 0.16 -4.96 -44.53
N LYS A 26 0.79 -5.65 -43.59
CA LYS A 26 1.54 -6.88 -43.84
C LYS A 26 1.03 -8.01 -42.97
N LYS A 27 0.19 -8.84 -43.61
CA LYS A 27 -0.11 -10.23 -43.20
C LYS A 27 1.19 -10.97 -42.91
N ARG A 28 1.27 -11.68 -41.81
CA ARG A 28 2.12 -12.86 -41.66
C ARG A 28 1.23 -14.05 -41.33
N GLU A 29 1.39 -15.04 -42.20
CA GLU A 29 0.70 -16.31 -42.29
C GLU A 29 1.04 -17.21 -41.09
N ASP A 30 0.04 -18.02 -40.78
CA ASP A 30 0.07 -19.16 -39.87
C ASP A 30 1.07 -20.23 -40.33
N GLN A 31 1.89 -20.74 -39.41
CA GLN A 31 2.47 -22.07 -39.57
C GLN A 31 2.03 -22.96 -38.41
N VAL A 32 1.08 -23.81 -38.73
CA VAL A 32 0.65 -24.96 -37.96
C VAL A 32 1.75 -26.01 -37.99
N ILE A 33 2.32 -26.37 -36.87
CA ILE A 33 3.10 -27.61 -36.71
C ILE A 33 2.29 -28.60 -35.91
N LYS A 34 1.74 -29.57 -36.61
CA LYS A 34 1.24 -30.81 -36.05
C LYS A 34 2.39 -31.68 -35.59
N ASN A 35 2.40 -32.15 -34.36
CA ASN A 35 3.09 -33.39 -34.01
C ASN A 35 2.22 -34.24 -33.07
N THR A 36 1.97 -35.44 -33.57
CA THR A 36 1.22 -36.56 -33.05
C THR A 36 1.99 -37.32 -31.96
N PRO A 37 1.31 -38.02 -31.03
CA PRO A 37 1.90 -38.57 -29.82
C PRO A 37 2.61 -39.90 -30.04
N ALA A 38 3.72 -40.10 -29.35
CA ALA A 38 4.40 -41.40 -29.22
C ALA A 38 3.96 -42.09 -27.93
N LYS A 39 3.46 -43.29 -28.10
CA LYS A 39 3.07 -44.33 -27.16
C LYS A 39 4.35 -44.99 -26.62
N ILE A 40 4.50 -45.12 -25.31
CA ILE A 40 5.46 -46.04 -24.69
C ILE A 40 4.76 -46.82 -23.59
N GLU A 41 5.04 -48.11 -23.66
CA GLU A 41 4.38 -49.23 -23.01
C GLU A 41 4.69 -49.35 -21.51
N GLU A 42 3.75 -50.03 -20.84
CA GLU A 42 3.86 -50.60 -19.50
C GLU A 42 5.04 -51.60 -19.39
N ASN A 43 5.68 -51.59 -18.23
CA ASN A 43 6.24 -52.82 -17.68
C ASN A 43 6.06 -52.84 -16.15
N ASN A 44 5.40 -53.91 -15.74
CA ASN A 44 5.13 -54.38 -14.39
C ASN A 44 6.37 -54.97 -13.70
N GLU A 45 6.18 -55.09 -12.38
CA GLU A 45 6.79 -56.00 -11.40
C GLU A 45 8.03 -55.51 -10.62
N SER A 46 7.91 -55.23 -9.33
CA SER A 46 8.03 -56.27 -8.28
C SER A 46 7.79 -55.72 -6.88
N GLN A 47 7.01 -56.45 -6.15
CA GLN A 47 6.71 -56.32 -4.72
C GLN A 47 7.97 -56.39 -3.86
N LYS A 48 8.09 -55.53 -2.85
CA LYS A 48 8.70 -55.89 -1.58
C LYS A 48 8.05 -55.19 -0.40
N LYS A 49 7.39 -55.98 0.40
CA LYS A 49 6.76 -55.74 1.66
C LYS A 49 7.81 -55.38 2.73
N SER A 50 7.63 -54.30 3.47
CA SER A 50 8.16 -54.15 4.83
C SER A 50 7.29 -53.22 5.64
N GLU A 51 7.06 -53.62 6.87
CA GLU A 51 6.07 -53.28 7.85
C GLU A 51 6.15 -51.83 8.38
N SER A 52 4.96 -51.32 8.63
CA SER A 52 4.44 -50.37 9.63
C SER A 52 5.38 -49.86 10.73
N VAL A 53 5.47 -48.53 10.85
CA VAL A 53 5.44 -47.84 12.14
C VAL A 53 4.46 -46.69 11.98
N GLY A 54 3.37 -46.71 12.75
CA GLY A 54 2.38 -45.65 12.78
C GLY A 54 2.93 -44.39 13.42
N ALA A 55 2.93 -43.31 12.67
CA ALA A 55 2.98 -41.95 13.20
C ALA A 55 1.59 -41.36 12.95
N GLU A 56 0.82 -41.24 14.02
CA GLU A 56 -0.41 -40.44 14.04
C GLU A 56 -0.05 -38.98 13.73
N ASP A 57 -0.22 -38.59 12.48
CA ASP A 57 -0.31 -37.20 12.09
C ASP A 57 -1.59 -36.62 12.70
N LYS A 58 -1.47 -36.01 13.87
CA LYS A 58 -2.47 -35.09 14.40
C LYS A 58 -2.55 -33.91 13.43
N LYS A 59 -3.43 -34.03 12.45
CA LYS A 59 -3.90 -32.93 11.63
C LYS A 59 -4.58 -31.92 12.56
N VAL A 60 -3.83 -30.91 12.98
CA VAL A 60 -4.39 -29.75 13.67
C VAL A 60 -5.28 -29.06 12.64
N GLU A 61 -6.59 -29.30 12.72
CA GLU A 61 -7.58 -28.48 12.03
C GLU A 61 -7.48 -27.07 12.60
N GLU A 62 -6.70 -26.21 11.94
CA GLU A 62 -6.85 -24.77 12.11
C GLU A 62 -8.29 -24.41 11.75
N LYS A 63 -9.13 -24.18 12.76
CA LYS A 63 -10.44 -23.57 12.56
C LYS A 63 -10.22 -22.29 11.76
N LYS A 64 -10.53 -22.30 10.46
CA LYS A 64 -10.67 -21.09 9.66
C LYS A 64 -11.64 -20.19 10.41
N LYS A 65 -11.13 -19.18 11.09
CA LYS A 65 -11.96 -18.08 11.57
C LYS A 65 -12.59 -17.46 10.34
N ASP A 66 -13.91 -17.54 10.22
CA ASP A 66 -14.68 -16.85 9.18
C ASP A 66 -14.46 -15.35 9.37
N PHE A 67 -13.52 -14.80 8.63
CA PHE A 67 -13.25 -13.37 8.65
C PHE A 67 -14.21 -12.70 7.68
N ILE A 68 -14.87 -11.64 8.17
CA ILE A 68 -15.71 -10.78 7.33
C ILE A 68 -14.81 -10.12 6.29
N VAL A 69 -15.14 -10.28 5.00
CA VAL A 69 -14.51 -9.53 3.92
C VAL A 69 -15.05 -8.11 3.93
N LEU A 70 -14.15 -7.13 4.11
CA LEU A 70 -14.51 -5.73 4.21
C LEU A 70 -14.74 -5.10 2.83
N ASN A 71 -15.73 -4.21 2.76
CA ASN A 71 -16.04 -3.41 1.59
C ASN A 71 -16.54 -2.01 2.02
N ASP A 72 -16.85 -1.13 1.07
CA ASP A 72 -17.26 0.26 1.35
C ASP A 72 -18.55 0.36 2.17
N GLN A 73 -19.40 -0.68 2.16
CA GLN A 73 -20.67 -0.70 2.90
C GLN A 73 -20.50 -1.15 4.36
N ASN A 74 -19.61 -2.13 4.62
CA ASN A 74 -19.48 -2.74 5.94
C ASN A 74 -18.24 -2.30 6.74
N ALA A 75 -17.23 -1.70 6.10
CA ALA A 75 -15.96 -1.34 6.78
C ALA A 75 -16.18 -0.33 7.92
N ILE A 76 -16.97 0.72 7.70
CA ILE A 76 -17.22 1.74 8.73
C ILE A 76 -18.00 1.18 9.93
N PRO A 77 -19.12 0.48 9.76
CA PRO A 77 -19.78 -0.22 10.87
C PRO A 77 -18.87 -1.20 11.59
N PHE A 78 -18.05 -1.97 10.85
CA PHE A 78 -17.08 -2.89 11.41
C PHE A 78 -16.07 -2.16 12.31
N PHE A 79 -15.37 -1.13 11.81
CA PHE A 79 -14.35 -0.40 12.58
C PHE A 79 -14.96 0.40 13.73
N PHE A 80 -16.20 0.85 13.62
CA PHE A 80 -16.91 1.48 14.73
C PHE A 80 -17.07 0.54 15.94
N GLN A 81 -17.35 -0.74 15.70
CA GLN A 81 -17.42 -1.73 16.77
C GLN A 81 -16.02 -2.20 17.18
N TYR A 82 -15.15 -2.47 16.22
CA TYR A 82 -13.80 -2.98 16.44
C TYR A 82 -12.98 -2.09 17.37
N GLN A 83 -13.02 -0.76 17.18
CA GLN A 83 -12.30 0.20 18.02
C GLN A 83 -12.74 0.23 19.48
N LYS A 84 -13.96 -0.23 19.80
CA LYS A 84 -14.44 -0.31 21.19
C LYS A 84 -13.79 -1.43 21.97
N GLN A 85 -13.44 -2.52 21.29
CA GLN A 85 -12.84 -3.73 21.87
C GLN A 85 -11.32 -3.74 21.76
N ASN A 86 -10.76 -3.03 20.77
CA ASN A 86 -9.32 -2.97 20.48
C ASN A 86 -8.80 -1.57 20.81
N LYS A 87 -8.23 -1.44 22.01
CA LYS A 87 -7.83 -0.15 22.60
C LYS A 87 -6.34 0.15 22.45
N GLU A 88 -5.59 -0.73 21.80
CA GLU A 88 -4.16 -0.59 21.59
C GLU A 88 -3.85 0.72 20.89
N GLU A 89 -2.77 1.36 21.35
CA GLU A 89 -2.37 2.69 20.89
C GLU A 89 -0.94 2.72 20.39
N LYS A 90 -0.12 1.74 20.77
CA LYS A 90 1.28 1.72 20.38
C LYS A 90 1.58 0.56 19.45
N VAL A 91 2.35 0.84 18.44
CA VAL A 91 2.82 -0.16 17.47
C VAL A 91 4.31 0.04 17.21
N ARG A 92 4.99 -1.03 16.85
CA ARG A 92 6.38 -1.02 16.38
C ARG A 92 6.45 -1.45 14.94
N ILE A 93 7.14 -0.67 14.13
CA ILE A 93 7.58 -1.05 12.79
C ILE A 93 9.03 -1.45 12.90
N SER A 94 9.34 -2.74 12.68
CA SER A 94 10.70 -3.27 12.68
C SER A 94 11.24 -3.35 11.26
N THR A 95 12.46 -2.87 11.04
CA THR A 95 13.16 -2.88 9.75
C THR A 95 14.62 -3.28 9.94
N ARG A 96 15.34 -3.53 8.85
CA ARG A 96 16.80 -3.73 8.90
C ARG A 96 17.60 -2.51 9.42
N PHE A 97 16.98 -1.32 9.46
CA PHE A 97 17.60 -0.08 9.96
C PHE A 97 17.33 0.16 11.45
N GLY A 98 16.46 -0.63 12.06
CA GLY A 98 16.01 -0.53 13.44
C GLY A 98 14.50 -0.43 13.56
N ASN A 99 14.04 -0.05 14.75
CA ASN A 99 12.64 0.02 15.11
C ASN A 99 12.12 1.46 15.09
N ILE A 100 10.87 1.62 14.67
CA ILE A 100 10.11 2.87 14.73
C ILE A 100 8.88 2.62 15.60
N ASP A 101 8.81 3.25 16.76
CA ASP A 101 7.67 3.13 17.67
C ASP A 101 6.71 4.29 17.43
N ILE A 102 5.43 3.98 17.31
CA ILE A 102 4.38 4.92 16.92
C ILE A 102 3.28 4.89 17.98
N LEU A 103 2.85 6.07 18.42
CA LEU A 103 1.63 6.29 19.17
C LEU A 103 0.49 6.66 18.19
N LEU A 104 -0.56 5.86 18.16
CA LEU A 104 -1.78 6.09 17.38
C LEU A 104 -2.77 6.97 18.16
N PHE A 105 -3.46 7.88 17.47
CA PHE A 105 -4.35 8.84 18.13
C PHE A 105 -5.75 8.28 18.37
N LYS A 106 -6.29 8.48 19.58
CA LYS A 106 -7.64 8.04 19.96
C LYS A 106 -8.74 8.76 19.20
N ASN A 107 -8.52 10.03 18.88
CA ASN A 107 -9.52 10.88 18.22
C ASN A 107 -9.59 10.72 16.68
N THR A 108 -8.80 9.78 16.12
CA THR A 108 -8.93 9.28 14.75
C THR A 108 -9.27 7.78 14.77
N PRO A 109 -10.43 7.40 15.32
CA PRO A 109 -10.74 6.03 15.73
C PRO A 109 -10.76 5.02 14.58
N TYR A 110 -11.23 5.42 13.39
CA TYR A 110 -11.27 4.52 12.23
C TYR A 110 -9.87 4.21 11.70
N HIS A 111 -9.01 5.21 11.59
CA HIS A 111 -7.62 5.04 11.14
C HIS A 111 -6.80 4.21 12.12
N ARG A 112 -6.95 4.49 13.43
CA ARG A 112 -6.32 3.69 14.49
C ARG A 112 -6.81 2.24 14.44
N ALA A 113 -8.13 2.03 14.42
CA ALA A 113 -8.73 0.69 14.39
C ALA A 113 -8.30 -0.10 13.17
N ASN A 114 -8.28 0.53 12.01
CA ASN A 114 -7.79 -0.08 10.77
C ASN A 114 -6.33 -0.51 10.89
N PHE A 115 -5.46 0.37 11.36
CA PHE A 115 -4.03 0.05 11.49
C PHE A 115 -3.80 -1.12 12.47
N ILE A 116 -4.48 -1.11 13.63
CA ILE A 116 -4.44 -2.21 14.61
C ILE A 116 -4.99 -3.52 14.01
N TYR A 117 -6.12 -3.46 13.29
CA TYR A 117 -6.71 -4.61 12.62
C TYR A 117 -5.75 -5.24 11.61
N LEU A 118 -5.16 -4.43 10.73
CA LEU A 118 -4.20 -4.88 9.74
C LEU A 118 -2.93 -5.46 10.38
N THR A 119 -2.47 -4.84 11.48
CA THR A 119 -1.33 -5.36 12.27
C THR A 119 -1.65 -6.73 12.85
N LYS A 120 -2.80 -6.91 13.51
CA LYS A 120 -3.23 -8.20 14.07
C LYS A 120 -3.48 -9.27 13.01
N ARG A 121 -3.81 -8.88 11.78
CA ARG A 121 -3.92 -9.76 10.61
C ARG A 121 -2.56 -10.09 9.98
N GLY A 122 -1.47 -9.53 10.48
CA GLY A 122 -0.14 -9.67 9.90
C GLY A 122 -0.05 -9.14 8.46
N TYR A 123 -0.91 -8.18 8.11
CA TYR A 123 -0.94 -7.62 6.75
C TYR A 123 0.39 -6.97 6.38
N PHE A 124 0.92 -6.13 7.28
CA PHE A 124 2.13 -5.36 7.01
C PHE A 124 3.41 -6.20 6.96
N ASN A 125 3.38 -7.45 7.47
CA ASN A 125 4.57 -8.30 7.50
C ASN A 125 5.02 -8.65 6.08
N ASN A 126 6.29 -8.38 5.79
CA ASN A 126 6.92 -8.48 4.47
C ASN A 126 6.39 -7.48 3.42
N THR A 127 5.69 -6.42 3.83
CA THR A 127 5.52 -5.24 2.99
C THR A 127 6.77 -4.37 3.03
N THR A 128 6.84 -3.34 2.19
CA THR A 128 8.02 -2.47 2.07
C THR A 128 7.67 -1.01 2.27
N PHE A 129 8.69 -0.20 2.60
CA PHE A 129 8.67 1.21 2.26
C PHE A 129 8.91 1.32 0.75
N HIS A 130 7.82 1.33 -0.02
CA HIS A 130 7.83 1.24 -1.49
C HIS A 130 8.04 2.58 -2.19
N ARG A 131 7.88 3.70 -1.46
CA ARG A 131 8.11 5.05 -1.95
C ARG A 131 8.84 5.88 -0.90
N VAL A 132 9.96 6.47 -1.28
CA VAL A 132 10.79 7.32 -0.43
C VAL A 132 11.11 8.59 -1.17
N VAL A 133 10.60 9.72 -0.65
CA VAL A 133 10.88 11.05 -1.19
C VAL A 133 11.89 11.74 -0.29
N PRO A 134 13.14 11.95 -0.74
CA PRO A 134 14.18 12.54 0.07
C PRO A 134 13.79 13.90 0.63
N GLY A 135 13.97 14.10 1.93
CA GLY A 135 13.64 15.35 2.61
C GLY A 135 12.14 15.60 2.80
N PHE A 136 11.26 14.62 2.47
CA PHE A 136 9.81 14.80 2.56
C PHE A 136 9.14 13.69 3.36
N ILE A 137 8.94 12.50 2.78
CA ILE A 137 8.21 11.39 3.42
C ILE A 137 8.89 10.04 3.17
N ILE A 138 8.53 9.03 3.98
CA ILE A 138 8.66 7.62 3.65
C ILE A 138 7.27 6.99 3.66
N GLN A 139 6.89 6.29 2.60
CA GLN A 139 5.57 5.66 2.43
C GLN A 139 5.71 4.15 2.34
N GLY A 140 4.88 3.43 3.08
CA GLY A 140 4.94 1.97 3.19
C GLY A 140 3.58 1.30 3.29
N GLY A 141 3.61 -0.02 3.46
CA GLY A 141 2.42 -0.88 3.59
C GLY A 141 2.03 -1.59 2.30
N ASN A 142 2.87 -1.53 1.26
CA ASN A 142 2.65 -2.23 0.00
C ASN A 142 3.89 -3.06 -0.40
N SER A 143 3.70 -4.02 -1.29
CA SER A 143 4.76 -4.72 -2.01
C SER A 143 4.19 -5.43 -3.23
N ASP A 144 5.07 -5.73 -4.21
CA ASP A 144 4.72 -6.47 -5.43
C ASP A 144 4.59 -7.98 -5.21
N ARG A 145 4.65 -8.44 -3.96
CA ARG A 145 4.56 -9.86 -3.62
C ARG A 145 3.13 -10.37 -3.74
N TYR A 146 3.00 -11.58 -4.28
CA TYR A 146 1.71 -12.27 -4.40
C TYR A 146 0.98 -12.38 -3.04
N GLU A 147 1.73 -12.64 -1.95
CA GLU A 147 1.18 -12.77 -0.60
C GLU A 147 0.51 -11.47 -0.12
N THR A 148 1.05 -10.30 -0.49
CA THR A 148 0.45 -9.01 -0.15
C THR A 148 -0.88 -8.82 -0.88
N ALA A 149 -0.91 -9.13 -2.18
CA ALA A 149 -2.14 -9.07 -2.98
C ALA A 149 -3.19 -10.06 -2.45
N LYS A 150 -2.78 -11.29 -2.10
CA LYS A 150 -3.65 -12.31 -1.51
C LYS A 150 -4.27 -11.84 -0.19
N LYS A 151 -3.45 -11.33 0.74
CA LYS A 151 -3.94 -10.77 2.02
C LYS A 151 -4.94 -9.63 1.80
N ARG A 152 -4.71 -8.75 0.83
CA ARG A 152 -5.68 -7.69 0.47
C ARG A 152 -7.01 -8.27 0.00
N GLY A 153 -6.98 -9.28 -0.86
CA GLY A 153 -8.19 -9.96 -1.33
C GLY A 153 -8.98 -10.61 -0.19
N GLU A 154 -8.29 -11.23 0.78
CA GLU A 154 -8.89 -11.84 1.96
C GLU A 154 -9.46 -10.83 2.95
N ILE A 155 -8.85 -9.66 3.09
CA ILE A 155 -9.32 -8.59 3.98
C ILE A 155 -10.44 -7.80 3.31
N GLY A 156 -10.30 -7.44 2.03
CA GLY A 156 -11.32 -6.78 1.24
C GLY A 156 -10.89 -5.45 0.62
N LYS A 157 -11.81 -4.82 -0.09
CA LYS A 157 -11.61 -3.51 -0.75
C LYS A 157 -12.55 -2.48 -0.14
N TYR A 158 -11.99 -1.46 0.50
CA TYR A 158 -12.71 -0.37 1.17
C TYR A 158 -11.82 0.86 1.26
N LEU A 159 -12.44 1.99 1.59
CA LEU A 159 -11.76 3.26 1.89
C LEU A 159 -12.18 3.75 3.28
N LEU A 160 -11.35 4.60 3.89
CA LEU A 160 -11.65 5.21 5.19
C LEU A 160 -12.08 6.67 5.02
N PRO A 161 -13.06 7.14 5.81
CA PRO A 161 -13.49 8.52 5.77
C PRO A 161 -12.40 9.45 6.31
N PRO A 162 -12.32 10.72 5.86
CA PRO A 162 -11.35 11.66 6.37
C PRO A 162 -11.66 12.08 7.81
N ASP A 163 -10.60 12.18 8.63
CA ASP A 163 -10.61 12.76 9.99
C ASP A 163 -9.70 14.01 10.06
N THR A 164 -9.61 14.78 8.97
CA THR A 164 -8.69 15.92 8.83
C THR A 164 -9.02 17.11 9.74
N ARG A 165 -10.24 17.15 10.31
CA ARG A 165 -10.72 18.24 11.19
C ARG A 165 -10.37 18.04 12.68
N LYS A 166 -9.52 17.06 13.03
CA LYS A 166 -9.18 16.76 14.42
C LYS A 166 -8.05 17.65 14.99
N GLY A 167 -7.58 18.64 14.24
CA GLY A 167 -6.55 19.60 14.66
C GLY A 167 -5.12 19.09 14.55
N HIS A 168 -4.90 17.89 14.03
CA HIS A 168 -3.55 17.37 13.79
C HIS A 168 -2.97 17.99 12.53
N LYS A 169 -1.67 18.36 12.62
CA LYS A 169 -0.90 18.89 11.51
C LYS A 169 0.21 17.93 11.11
N HIS A 170 0.66 18.03 9.87
CA HIS A 170 1.75 17.21 9.32
C HIS A 170 3.11 17.67 9.80
N HIS A 171 3.32 17.70 11.12
CA HIS A 171 4.65 17.91 11.70
C HIS A 171 5.59 16.74 11.36
N ARG A 172 6.91 16.99 11.45
CA ARG A 172 7.91 15.92 11.37
C ARG A 172 7.59 14.79 12.36
N GLY A 173 7.63 13.55 11.88
CA GLY A 173 7.39 12.34 12.67
C GLY A 173 5.91 11.93 12.79
N VAL A 174 4.96 12.64 12.22
CA VAL A 174 3.57 12.14 12.19
C VAL A 174 3.40 11.05 11.14
N ILE A 175 2.45 10.13 11.40
CA ILE A 175 2.00 9.12 10.47
C ILE A 175 0.62 9.49 9.92
N SER A 176 0.44 9.35 8.61
CA SER A 176 -0.77 9.71 7.88
C SER A 176 -1.10 8.65 6.82
N MET A 177 -2.34 8.61 6.36
CA MET A 177 -2.76 7.70 5.29
C MET A 177 -2.87 8.44 3.95
N PRO A 178 -2.28 7.88 2.86
CA PRO A 178 -2.42 8.47 1.53
C PRO A 178 -3.81 8.19 0.94
N SER A 179 -4.15 8.93 -0.12
CA SER A 179 -5.24 8.56 -1.02
C SER A 179 -4.73 7.59 -2.09
N SER A 180 -5.55 6.62 -2.47
CA SER A 180 -5.30 5.73 -3.61
C SER A 180 -5.86 6.26 -4.93
N GLU A 181 -6.62 7.35 -4.89
CA GLU A 181 -7.30 7.94 -6.03
C GLU A 181 -6.62 9.27 -6.41
N ILE A 182 -6.42 9.48 -7.71
CA ILE A 182 -5.85 10.74 -8.24
C ILE A 182 -6.85 11.87 -8.01
N GLU A 183 -8.13 11.64 -8.34
CA GLU A 183 -9.21 12.56 -8.04
C GLU A 183 -9.95 12.05 -6.80
N ASN A 184 -9.69 12.68 -5.65
CA ASN A 184 -10.29 12.31 -4.36
C ASN A 184 -11.00 13.51 -3.73
N PRO A 185 -12.16 13.93 -4.26
CA PRO A 185 -12.89 15.08 -3.75
C PRO A 185 -13.39 14.87 -2.31
N TYR A 186 -13.62 13.63 -1.91
CA TYR A 186 -14.08 13.27 -0.58
C TYR A 186 -12.94 13.02 0.42
N LYS A 187 -11.67 13.10 -0.02
CA LYS A 187 -10.47 12.91 0.81
C LYS A 187 -10.44 11.54 1.52
N LEU A 188 -10.97 10.51 0.87
CA LEU A 188 -10.96 9.15 1.38
C LEU A 188 -9.53 8.60 1.44
N ALA A 189 -9.22 7.82 2.45
CA ALA A 189 -7.89 7.30 2.68
C ALA A 189 -7.78 5.83 2.26
N SER A 190 -6.62 5.47 1.66
CA SER A 190 -6.24 4.10 1.38
C SER A 190 -5.91 3.37 2.69
N PRO A 191 -6.63 2.31 3.05
CA PRO A 191 -6.47 1.65 4.35
C PRO A 191 -5.16 0.88 4.50
N TYR A 192 -4.55 0.47 3.38
CA TYR A 192 -3.42 -0.45 3.31
C TYR A 192 -2.05 0.21 3.32
N GLU A 193 -2.02 1.52 3.17
CA GLU A 193 -0.77 2.28 3.07
C GLU A 193 -0.72 3.40 4.10
N PHE A 194 0.49 3.80 4.44
CA PHE A 194 0.74 4.92 5.33
C PHE A 194 2.02 5.64 4.90
N PHE A 195 2.17 6.89 5.34
CA PHE A 195 3.43 7.59 5.21
C PHE A 195 3.82 8.27 6.53
N ILE A 196 5.12 8.42 6.73
CA ILE A 196 5.70 9.15 7.87
C ILE A 196 6.38 10.40 7.31
N VAL A 197 6.06 11.55 7.91
CA VAL A 197 6.67 12.84 7.52
C VAL A 197 8.09 12.93 8.05
N GLN A 198 9.06 13.02 7.13
CA GLN A 198 10.45 13.21 7.47
C GLN A 198 10.84 14.70 7.45
N GLN A 199 10.19 15.49 6.59
CA GLN A 199 10.45 16.93 6.42
C GLN A 199 10.39 17.71 7.73
N SER A 200 11.37 18.56 7.98
CA SER A 200 11.40 19.49 9.12
C SER A 200 11.05 20.92 8.66
N PRO A 201 10.22 21.65 9.40
CA PRO A 201 9.52 21.29 10.63
C PRO A 201 8.26 20.45 10.40
N GLY A 202 7.80 20.30 9.15
CA GLY A 202 6.64 19.53 8.76
C GLY A 202 6.25 19.74 7.30
N ALA A 203 5.28 18.96 6.84
CA ALA A 203 4.72 18.99 5.49
C ALA A 203 3.29 19.61 5.49
N TYR A 204 3.17 20.84 5.94
CA TYR A 204 1.89 21.49 6.25
C TYR A 204 0.97 21.70 5.04
N HIS A 205 1.49 21.64 3.81
CA HIS A 205 0.70 21.66 2.59
C HIS A 205 -0.23 20.42 2.44
N LEU A 206 0.02 19.36 3.24
CA LEU A 206 -0.82 18.18 3.30
C LEU A 206 -2.00 18.32 4.28
N ASP A 207 -1.98 19.39 5.12
CA ASP A 207 -3.02 19.62 6.13
C ASP A 207 -4.40 19.77 5.47
N GLY A 208 -5.40 19.14 6.08
CA GLY A 208 -6.77 19.14 5.56
C GLY A 208 -7.01 18.24 4.33
N SER A 209 -5.96 17.64 3.74
CA SER A 209 -6.08 16.70 2.62
C SER A 209 -5.89 15.25 3.03
N TYR A 210 -5.02 15.00 4.02
CA TYR A 210 -4.76 13.65 4.53
C TYR A 210 -4.98 13.60 6.04
N THR A 211 -5.39 12.44 6.56
CA THR A 211 -5.62 12.26 7.99
C THR A 211 -4.35 11.82 8.70
N VAL A 212 -3.85 12.69 9.57
CA VAL A 212 -2.81 12.33 10.55
C VAL A 212 -3.47 11.51 11.66
N PHE A 213 -3.00 10.27 11.90
CA PHE A 213 -3.60 9.36 12.87
C PHE A 213 -2.65 8.85 13.95
N GLY A 214 -1.42 9.36 13.99
CA GLY A 214 -0.43 9.01 15.00
C GLY A 214 0.86 9.79 14.84
N LYS A 215 1.84 9.47 15.70
CA LYS A 215 3.19 10.06 15.66
C LYS A 215 4.25 9.07 16.10
N VAL A 216 5.44 9.21 15.55
CA VAL A 216 6.65 8.53 16.02
C VAL A 216 6.99 9.00 17.42
N ILE A 217 7.20 8.07 18.34
CA ILE A 217 7.62 8.32 19.73
C ILE A 217 9.06 7.85 20.00
N ALA A 218 9.59 6.96 19.15
CA ALA A 218 10.99 6.55 19.12
C ALA A 218 11.38 6.12 17.70
N GLY A 219 12.65 6.24 17.32
CA GLY A 219 13.17 5.76 16.03
C GLY A 219 13.07 6.78 14.89
N MET A 220 13.02 8.10 15.14
CA MET A 220 13.11 9.09 14.07
C MET A 220 14.43 9.07 13.31
N ASP A 221 15.52 8.62 13.94
CA ASP A 221 16.80 8.36 13.26
C ASP A 221 16.70 7.20 12.27
N VAL A 222 15.85 6.21 12.55
CA VAL A 222 15.55 5.10 11.61
C VAL A 222 14.76 5.63 10.41
N VAL A 223 13.75 6.50 10.63
CA VAL A 223 13.03 7.19 9.56
C VAL A 223 14.00 7.97 8.67
N ASP A 224 14.97 8.69 9.26
CA ASP A 224 16.00 9.43 8.51
C ASP A 224 16.93 8.51 7.71
N LYS A 225 17.33 7.36 8.27
CA LYS A 225 18.14 6.37 7.56
C LYS A 225 17.40 5.79 6.35
N ILE A 226 16.11 5.51 6.50
CA ILE A 226 15.26 5.04 5.39
C ILE A 226 15.09 6.14 4.34
N ASN A 227 14.84 7.39 4.76
CA ASN A 227 14.65 8.52 3.84
C ASN A 227 15.92 8.87 3.02
N LYS A 228 17.09 8.50 3.52
CA LYS A 228 18.38 8.67 2.81
C LYS A 228 18.71 7.53 1.84
N GLN A 229 17.85 6.54 1.68
CA GLN A 229 18.09 5.45 0.73
C GLN A 229 18.04 5.98 -0.71
N ARG A 230 18.91 5.43 -1.56
CA ARG A 230 18.88 5.74 -3.01
C ARG A 230 17.61 5.20 -3.62
N THR A 231 16.98 6.00 -4.47
CA THR A 231 15.74 5.66 -5.17
C THR A 231 15.93 5.74 -6.68
N ASP A 232 15.01 5.11 -7.40
CA ASP A 232 14.84 5.28 -8.85
C ASP A 232 14.06 6.58 -9.17
N ASN A 233 13.77 6.79 -10.45
CA ASN A 233 13.02 7.95 -10.94
C ASN A 233 11.53 7.93 -10.50
N ARG A 234 11.05 6.84 -9.93
CA ARG A 234 9.70 6.68 -9.38
C ARG A 234 9.69 6.76 -7.85
N GLU A 235 10.80 7.22 -7.26
CA GLU A 235 10.97 7.32 -5.81
C GLU A 235 10.94 5.97 -5.08
N THR A 236 11.13 4.84 -5.82
CA THR A 236 11.22 3.50 -5.25
C THR A 236 12.65 3.23 -4.76
N PRO A 237 12.85 2.80 -3.51
CA PRO A 237 14.18 2.44 -3.02
C PRO A 237 14.83 1.35 -3.88
N LEU A 238 16.10 1.58 -4.32
CA LEU A 238 16.86 0.60 -5.12
C LEU A 238 17.09 -0.73 -4.39
N THR A 239 16.98 -0.73 -3.08
CA THR A 239 17.02 -1.94 -2.25
C THR A 239 15.80 -1.96 -1.34
N ASN A 240 14.98 -2.98 -1.47
CA ASN A 240 13.74 -3.11 -0.68
C ASN A 240 13.98 -2.93 0.81
N VAL A 241 13.19 -2.08 1.44
CA VAL A 241 13.15 -1.89 2.89
C VAL A 241 11.91 -2.58 3.43
N PHE A 242 12.05 -3.86 3.75
CA PHE A 242 10.96 -4.65 4.33
C PHE A 242 10.65 -4.21 5.76
N MET A 243 9.40 -4.45 6.16
CA MET A 243 8.94 -4.18 7.51
C MET A 243 8.14 -5.35 8.09
N GLU A 244 8.13 -5.39 9.42
CA GLU A 244 7.18 -6.14 10.23
C GLU A 244 6.53 -5.18 11.22
N VAL A 245 5.23 -5.33 11.47
CA VAL A 245 4.51 -4.47 12.39
C VAL A 245 3.89 -5.29 13.51
N SER A 246 4.15 -4.87 14.75
CA SER A 246 3.64 -5.51 15.96
C SER A 246 2.98 -4.50 16.90
N ILE A 247 2.08 -4.99 17.74
CA ILE A 247 1.51 -4.21 18.84
C ILE A 247 2.56 -4.10 19.94
N LEU A 248 2.70 -2.92 20.54
CA LEU A 248 3.42 -2.70 21.80
C LEU A 248 2.42 -2.59 22.95
N GLU A 249 2.72 -3.27 24.04
CA GLU A 249 1.98 -3.19 25.30
C GLU A 249 2.25 -1.88 26.06
#